data_4f37bb0cde86732d13f0c2f34938bb37
#
_entry.id   4f37bb0cde86732d13f0c2f34938bb37
#
_cell.length_a   1.000
_cell.length_b   1.000
_cell.length_c   1.000
_cell.angle_alpha   90.00
_cell.angle_beta   90.00
_cell.angle_gamma   90.00
#
_symmetry.space_group_name_H-M   'P 1'
#
loop_
_entity.id
_entity.type
_entity.pdbx_description
1 polymer ?
#
loop_
_entity_poly.entity_id
_entity_poly.type
_entity_poly.pdbx_seq_one_letter_code
_entity_poly.pdbx_strand_id
1 'polypeptide(L)'
;MKKLLVYLRPYRLQAILAPVFKLLEAAFELLVPLIMADIIDVGIAAGDTGYILKKCLLLVGLGLGGFASATCAQYFSAKAATGATASLRHALFAHIQSLSYAELDTIGPATLVTRMTSDMNQVQTGLDLTLRLLLRSPIVVFGSMIMAFTIDVRSALIFVVTIPVLFAIVFAIMLSCIPLYRRVQAKLDGVTGAAQENLSGVRVIRAFTREQTETESFDGRLDGLFAAQRFVGKLSALLNPLTYVVINLAIVAILKTGSVRVDAGVITQGQLIALYNYMSQILVELIKFANLILNITKSVACAGRISQVLETKSSMADGQDTLPDCSGSPALQFCGVSFRYPGAGADALSSISFSAAPGQTIGVIGGTGAGKSTLANLIPRFYDATQGQVLVCGEDVRQLRLQALRPSIGVVPQKALLFSGTIRDNLRWGNAQASDEDLWQALQDAQADQVVRGKQGGLDAEVEPGGRNFSGGQRQRLTIARALVRRPAILILDDSASALDFATDAALRKALAHLPWKPTVVLISQRVSSICHADQILVLDDGRLAGTGTHDELLQSCPVYQEICRSQYKKEDAQ
;
A
#
# COMPACT_ATOMS: atom_id res chain seq x y z
N MET A 1 11.16 -4.59 -12.89
CA MET A 1 12.36 -3.98 -12.28
C MET A 1 13.10 -2.96 -13.16
N LYS A 2 13.42 -3.24 -14.44
CA LYS A 2 14.09 -2.25 -15.32
C LYS A 2 13.36 -0.90 -15.39
N LYS A 3 12.01 -0.89 -15.40
CA LYS A 3 11.19 0.33 -15.41
C LYS A 3 11.32 1.15 -14.13
N LEU A 4 11.55 0.52 -12.97
CA LEU A 4 11.71 1.23 -11.70
C LEU A 4 13.09 1.86 -11.52
N LEU A 5 14.10 1.39 -12.26
CA LEU A 5 15.44 2.00 -12.27
C LEU A 5 15.46 3.44 -12.83
N VAL A 6 14.40 3.84 -13.52
CA VAL A 6 14.24 5.25 -13.97
C VAL A 6 14.25 6.21 -12.78
N TYR A 7 13.67 5.81 -11.63
CA TYR A 7 13.65 6.62 -10.42
C TYR A 7 15.02 6.74 -9.73
N LEU A 8 15.99 5.91 -10.11
CA LEU A 8 17.39 6.01 -9.67
C LEU A 8 18.20 7.03 -10.49
N ARG A 9 17.72 7.42 -11.69
CA ARG A 9 18.46 8.34 -12.57
C ARG A 9 18.88 9.67 -11.91
N PRO A 10 18.06 10.34 -11.10
CA PRO A 10 18.48 11.57 -10.42
C PRO A 10 19.63 11.35 -9.44
N TYR A 11 19.78 10.11 -8.94
CA TYR A 11 20.77 9.70 -7.94
C TYR A 11 21.91 8.86 -8.52
N ARG A 12 22.14 8.91 -9.86
CA ARG A 12 23.14 8.08 -10.55
C ARG A 12 24.55 8.24 -9.99
N LEU A 13 24.93 9.47 -9.62
CA LEU A 13 26.26 9.74 -9.05
C LEU A 13 26.42 9.03 -7.70
N GLN A 14 25.44 9.14 -6.82
CA GLN A 14 25.44 8.47 -5.52
C GLN A 14 25.42 6.94 -5.68
N ALA A 15 24.64 6.44 -6.63
CA ALA A 15 24.55 5.01 -6.94
C ALA A 15 25.87 4.42 -7.50
N ILE A 16 26.74 5.24 -8.11
CA ILE A 16 28.08 4.85 -8.55
C ILE A 16 29.10 5.03 -7.42
N LEU A 17 29.05 6.14 -6.68
CA LEU A 17 30.00 6.43 -5.61
C LEU A 17 29.91 5.43 -4.46
N ALA A 18 28.69 4.98 -4.10
CA ALA A 18 28.50 4.03 -3.01
C ALA A 18 29.28 2.72 -3.23
N PRO A 19 29.14 1.99 -4.35
CA PRO A 19 29.96 0.82 -4.64
C PRO A 19 31.46 1.15 -4.72
N VAL A 20 31.87 2.27 -5.30
CA VAL A 20 33.28 2.66 -5.43
C VAL A 20 33.93 2.80 -4.06
N PHE A 21 33.32 3.54 -3.13
CA PHE A 21 33.84 3.64 -1.76
C PHE A 21 33.81 2.30 -1.03
N LYS A 22 32.82 1.44 -1.32
CA LYS A 22 32.74 0.11 -0.72
C LYS A 22 33.82 -0.84 -1.25
N LEU A 23 34.23 -0.67 -2.51
CA LEU A 23 35.36 -1.37 -3.10
C LEU A 23 36.71 -0.88 -2.54
N LEU A 24 36.82 0.42 -2.30
CA LEU A 24 38.02 1.00 -1.68
C LEU A 24 38.20 0.48 -0.24
N GLU A 25 37.12 0.40 0.53
CA GLU A 25 37.09 -0.25 1.87
C GLU A 25 37.60 -1.71 1.77
N ALA A 26 37.05 -2.49 0.81
CA ALA A 26 37.45 -3.87 0.61
C ALA A 26 38.93 -4.00 0.22
N ALA A 27 39.46 -3.07 -0.58
CA ALA A 27 40.89 -3.04 -0.93
C ALA A 27 41.76 -2.81 0.31
N PHE A 28 41.40 -1.87 1.19
CA PHE A 28 42.13 -1.65 2.43
C PHE A 28 42.08 -2.88 3.35
N GLU A 29 40.93 -3.55 3.46
CA GLU A 29 40.76 -4.75 4.24
C GLU A 29 41.63 -5.92 3.76
N LEU A 30 41.81 -6.07 2.42
CA LEU A 30 42.68 -7.09 1.83
C LEU A 30 44.20 -6.85 2.07
N LEU A 31 44.62 -5.61 2.34
CA LEU A 31 46.00 -5.29 2.66
C LEU A 31 46.38 -5.61 4.10
N VAL A 32 45.41 -5.63 5.01
CA VAL A 32 45.65 -5.83 6.47
C VAL A 32 46.43 -7.13 6.76
N PRO A 33 46.07 -8.31 6.21
CA PRO A 33 46.81 -9.55 6.49
C PRO A 33 48.26 -9.53 6.04
N LEU A 34 48.58 -8.84 4.93
CA LEU A 34 49.97 -8.71 4.46
C LEU A 34 50.82 -7.85 5.39
N ILE A 35 50.26 -6.74 5.88
CA ILE A 35 50.99 -5.87 6.82
C ILE A 35 51.20 -6.59 8.15
N MET A 36 50.21 -7.40 8.57
CA MET A 36 50.38 -8.26 9.75
C MET A 36 51.47 -9.29 9.54
N ALA A 37 51.59 -9.87 8.34
CA ALA A 37 52.70 -10.76 8.00
C ALA A 37 54.08 -10.05 8.14
N ASP A 38 54.20 -8.83 7.62
CA ASP A 38 55.44 -8.03 7.73
C ASP A 38 55.80 -7.71 9.18
N ILE A 39 54.82 -7.43 10.04
CA ILE A 39 55.07 -7.19 11.46
C ILE A 39 55.65 -8.44 12.12
N ILE A 40 55.13 -9.62 11.81
CA ILE A 40 55.60 -10.89 12.38
C ILE A 40 57.00 -11.25 11.86
N ASP A 41 57.17 -11.21 10.55
CA ASP A 41 58.33 -11.74 9.88
C ASP A 41 59.58 -10.83 10.00
N VAL A 42 59.36 -9.52 10.02
CA VAL A 42 60.48 -8.54 10.08
C VAL A 42 60.51 -7.89 11.49
N GLY A 43 59.40 -7.37 11.95
CA GLY A 43 59.37 -6.60 13.21
C GLY A 43 59.66 -7.44 14.42
N ILE A 44 58.89 -8.52 14.63
CA ILE A 44 59.03 -9.40 15.82
C ILE A 44 60.31 -10.23 15.69
N ALA A 45 60.63 -10.79 14.53
CA ALA A 45 61.80 -11.62 14.31
C ALA A 45 63.09 -10.84 14.53
N ALA A 46 63.16 -9.55 14.15
CA ALA A 46 64.35 -8.69 14.37
C ALA A 46 64.32 -7.95 15.72
N GLY A 47 63.21 -8.01 16.49
CA GLY A 47 63.06 -7.24 17.74
C GLY A 47 63.00 -5.71 17.52
N ASP A 48 62.74 -5.25 16.27
CA ASP A 48 62.71 -3.83 15.91
C ASP A 48 61.35 -3.20 16.28
N THR A 49 61.30 -2.62 17.47
CA THR A 49 60.10 -1.92 17.97
C THR A 49 59.73 -0.71 17.12
N GLY A 50 60.72 -0.03 16.50
CA GLY A 50 60.47 1.11 15.62
C GLY A 50 59.73 0.71 14.32
N TYR A 51 60.14 -0.44 13.74
CA TYR A 51 59.45 -1.00 12.56
C TYR A 51 58.05 -1.44 12.89
N ILE A 52 57.88 -2.15 14.02
CA ILE A 52 56.55 -2.57 14.49
C ILE A 52 55.61 -1.35 14.64
N LEU A 53 56.10 -0.29 15.32
CA LEU A 53 55.30 0.92 15.54
C LEU A 53 54.87 1.59 14.22
N LYS A 54 55.78 1.70 13.24
CA LYS A 54 55.48 2.23 11.92
C LYS A 54 54.42 1.42 11.19
N LYS A 55 54.49 0.09 11.21
CA LYS A 55 53.50 -0.79 10.57
C LYS A 55 52.16 -0.78 11.32
N CYS A 56 52.17 -0.71 12.68
CA CYS A 56 50.96 -0.51 13.46
C CYS A 56 50.27 0.84 13.11
N LEU A 57 51.07 1.92 12.96
CA LEU A 57 50.52 3.21 12.57
C LEU A 57 49.92 3.14 11.14
N LEU A 58 50.53 2.40 10.23
CA LEU A 58 49.95 2.14 8.89
C LEU A 58 48.65 1.35 8.97
N LEU A 59 48.53 0.32 9.83
CA LEU A 59 47.27 -0.40 10.07
C LEU A 59 46.17 0.52 10.62
N VAL A 60 46.52 1.40 11.55
CA VAL A 60 45.58 2.43 12.05
C VAL A 60 45.15 3.36 10.91
N GLY A 61 46.09 3.79 10.07
CA GLY A 61 45.81 4.61 8.88
C GLY A 61 44.86 3.93 7.89
N LEU A 62 45.11 2.64 7.59
CA LEU A 62 44.21 1.83 6.75
C LEU A 62 42.81 1.64 7.41
N GLY A 63 42.80 1.42 8.72
CA GLY A 63 41.54 1.33 9.49
C GLY A 63 40.74 2.63 9.41
N LEU A 64 41.36 3.78 9.60
CA LEU A 64 40.72 5.09 9.48
C LEU A 64 40.27 5.38 8.03
N GLY A 65 41.10 5.03 7.02
CA GLY A 65 40.72 5.13 5.60
C GLY A 65 39.54 4.21 5.27
N GLY A 66 39.57 2.98 5.76
CA GLY A 66 38.47 2.02 5.64
C GLY A 66 37.17 2.54 6.29
N PHE A 67 37.26 3.08 7.51
CA PHE A 67 36.12 3.67 8.21
C PHE A 67 35.52 4.86 7.45
N ALA A 68 36.36 5.78 6.96
CA ALA A 68 35.92 6.92 6.16
C ALA A 68 35.24 6.45 4.87
N SER A 69 35.83 5.48 4.17
CA SER A 69 35.25 4.89 2.95
C SER A 69 33.94 4.18 3.23
N ALA A 70 33.83 3.42 4.31
CA ALA A 70 32.60 2.75 4.73
C ALA A 70 31.48 3.76 5.02
N THR A 71 31.81 4.85 5.73
CA THR A 71 30.86 5.91 6.08
C THR A 71 30.38 6.64 4.82
N CYS A 72 31.27 6.99 3.89
CA CYS A 72 30.91 7.58 2.61
C CYS A 72 30.02 6.63 1.78
N ALA A 73 30.37 5.35 1.71
CA ALA A 73 29.57 4.35 1.00
C ALA A 73 28.17 4.23 1.58
N GLN A 74 28.05 4.19 2.91
CA GLN A 74 26.77 4.15 3.62
C GLN A 74 25.92 5.39 3.34
N TYR A 75 26.51 6.58 3.40
CA TYR A 75 25.82 7.83 3.14
C TYR A 75 25.29 7.90 1.70
N PHE A 76 26.11 7.59 0.71
CA PHE A 76 25.70 7.64 -0.70
C PHE A 76 24.68 6.57 -1.05
N SER A 77 24.83 5.36 -0.52
CA SER A 77 23.85 4.29 -0.70
C SER A 77 22.49 4.65 -0.10
N ALA A 78 22.48 5.09 1.16
CA ALA A 78 21.25 5.50 1.86
C ALA A 78 20.57 6.66 1.12
N LYS A 79 21.33 7.68 0.68
CA LYS A 79 20.80 8.82 -0.07
C LYS A 79 20.18 8.39 -1.40
N ALA A 80 20.86 7.51 -2.15
CA ALA A 80 20.35 6.99 -3.42
C ALA A 80 19.10 6.12 -3.22
N ALA A 81 19.12 5.19 -2.25
CA ALA A 81 18.01 4.29 -1.98
C ALA A 81 16.76 5.06 -1.47
N THR A 82 16.95 5.95 -0.49
CA THR A 82 15.84 6.73 0.08
C THR A 82 15.26 7.71 -0.94
N GLY A 83 16.12 8.42 -1.68
CA GLY A 83 15.67 9.38 -2.69
C GLY A 83 14.94 8.73 -3.85
N ALA A 84 15.46 7.61 -4.40
CA ALA A 84 14.80 6.86 -5.46
C ALA A 84 13.43 6.31 -4.98
N THR A 85 13.36 5.81 -3.75
CA THR A 85 12.13 5.26 -3.17
C THR A 85 11.11 6.38 -2.87
N ALA A 86 11.55 7.56 -2.43
CA ALA A 86 10.66 8.71 -2.25
C ALA A 86 10.03 9.14 -3.59
N SER A 87 10.84 9.23 -4.66
CA SER A 87 10.35 9.54 -6.01
C SER A 87 9.37 8.46 -6.52
N LEU A 88 9.67 7.18 -6.29
CA LEU A 88 8.79 6.07 -6.65
C LEU A 88 7.47 6.10 -5.86
N ARG A 89 7.53 6.42 -4.56
CA ARG A 89 6.33 6.54 -3.70
C ARG A 89 5.44 7.68 -4.18
N HIS A 90 6.02 8.83 -4.52
CA HIS A 90 5.28 9.94 -5.09
C HIS A 90 4.59 9.56 -6.41
N ALA A 91 5.33 8.92 -7.33
CA ALA A 91 4.78 8.47 -8.61
C ALA A 91 3.67 7.43 -8.43
N LEU A 92 3.85 6.47 -7.52
CA LEU A 92 2.83 5.46 -7.20
C LEU A 92 1.57 6.10 -6.64
N PHE A 93 1.71 7.04 -5.70
CA PHE A 93 0.56 7.74 -5.13
C PHE A 93 -0.18 8.57 -6.17
N ALA A 94 0.54 9.35 -7.00
CA ALA A 94 -0.06 10.12 -8.08
C ALA A 94 -0.79 9.22 -9.09
N HIS A 95 -0.20 8.05 -9.41
CA HIS A 95 -0.84 7.08 -10.30
C HIS A 95 -2.10 6.47 -9.69
N ILE A 96 -2.08 6.08 -8.40
CA ILE A 96 -3.27 5.57 -7.69
C ILE A 96 -4.41 6.61 -7.73
N GLN A 97 -4.11 7.90 -7.57
CA GLN A 97 -5.11 8.97 -7.64
C GLN A 97 -5.69 9.17 -9.05
N SER A 98 -4.99 8.72 -10.09
CA SER A 98 -5.46 8.79 -11.49
C SER A 98 -6.27 7.57 -11.94
N LEU A 99 -6.32 6.50 -11.13
CA LEU A 99 -7.10 5.30 -11.45
C LEU A 99 -8.59 5.54 -11.25
N SER A 100 -9.42 4.84 -12.03
CA SER A 100 -10.86 4.83 -11.83
C SER A 100 -11.26 3.95 -10.65
N TYR A 101 -12.51 4.09 -10.20
CA TYR A 101 -13.03 3.25 -9.11
C TYR A 101 -13.01 1.76 -9.45
N ALA A 102 -13.18 1.40 -10.71
CA ALA A 102 -13.15 0.00 -11.17
C ALA A 102 -11.80 -0.69 -10.86
N GLU A 103 -10.69 -0.01 -11.13
CA GLU A 103 -9.35 -0.52 -10.80
C GLU A 103 -9.09 -0.48 -9.30
N LEU A 104 -9.53 0.58 -8.61
CA LEU A 104 -9.37 0.69 -7.15
C LEU A 104 -10.10 -0.44 -6.41
N ASP A 105 -11.31 -0.77 -6.83
CA ASP A 105 -12.11 -1.88 -6.26
C ASP A 105 -11.47 -3.23 -6.57
N THR A 106 -10.97 -3.41 -7.82
CA THR A 106 -10.31 -4.67 -8.23
C THR A 106 -9.03 -4.92 -7.44
N ILE A 107 -8.20 -3.90 -7.21
CA ILE A 107 -6.92 -4.03 -6.48
C ILE A 107 -7.18 -4.08 -4.97
N GLY A 108 -8.13 -3.32 -4.49
CA GLY A 108 -8.50 -3.15 -3.09
C GLY A 108 -7.60 -2.18 -2.31
N PRO A 109 -8.20 -1.32 -1.46
CA PRO A 109 -7.46 -0.29 -0.70
C PRO A 109 -6.38 -0.86 0.22
N ALA A 110 -6.64 -1.99 0.90
CA ALA A 110 -5.67 -2.64 1.77
C ALA A 110 -4.42 -3.10 1.02
N THR A 111 -4.59 -3.60 -0.20
CA THR A 111 -3.48 -3.97 -1.09
C THR A 111 -2.66 -2.74 -1.46
N LEU A 112 -3.30 -1.64 -1.87
CA LEU A 112 -2.62 -0.40 -2.24
C LEU A 112 -1.81 0.18 -1.07
N VAL A 113 -2.36 0.17 0.15
CA VAL A 113 -1.63 0.57 1.36
C VAL A 113 -0.39 -0.31 1.57
N THR A 114 -0.50 -1.62 1.40
CA THR A 114 0.65 -2.55 1.51
C THR A 114 1.72 -2.24 0.46
N ARG A 115 1.33 -1.92 -0.79
CA ARG A 115 2.28 -1.51 -1.85
C ARG A 115 3.01 -0.20 -1.48
N MET A 116 2.27 0.78 -0.92
CA MET A 116 2.81 2.09 -0.52
C MET A 116 3.74 2.02 0.70
N THR A 117 3.59 1.02 1.55
CA THR A 117 4.32 0.88 2.82
C THR A 117 5.32 -0.27 2.81
N SER A 118 4.88 -1.48 3.07
CA SER A 118 5.73 -2.66 3.26
C SER A 118 6.56 -3.01 2.02
N ASP A 119 5.90 -3.10 0.84
CA ASP A 119 6.60 -3.43 -0.40
C ASP A 119 7.62 -2.35 -0.77
N MET A 120 7.27 -1.07 -0.58
CA MET A 120 8.16 0.05 -0.85
C MET A 120 9.39 0.04 0.06
N ASN A 121 9.22 -0.24 1.35
CA ASN A 121 10.31 -0.35 2.30
C ASN A 121 11.25 -1.54 1.97
N GLN A 122 10.68 -2.66 1.51
CA GLN A 122 11.48 -3.81 1.06
C GLN A 122 12.29 -3.48 -0.19
N VAL A 123 11.74 -2.71 -1.14
CA VAL A 123 12.47 -2.22 -2.32
C VAL A 123 13.61 -1.28 -1.91
N GLN A 124 13.35 -0.37 -0.97
CA GLN A 124 14.39 0.52 -0.42
C GLN A 124 15.54 -0.26 0.19
N THR A 125 15.24 -1.21 1.08
CA THR A 125 16.25 -2.05 1.74
C THR A 125 17.06 -2.86 0.72
N GLY A 126 16.39 -3.45 -0.26
CA GLY A 126 17.09 -4.20 -1.31
C GLY A 126 17.98 -3.33 -2.20
N LEU A 127 17.55 -2.12 -2.51
CA LEU A 127 18.36 -1.18 -3.27
C LEU A 127 19.60 -0.75 -2.49
N ASP A 128 19.44 -0.38 -1.20
CA ASP A 128 20.55 -0.01 -0.32
C ASP A 128 21.58 -1.15 -0.20
N LEU A 129 21.10 -2.37 0.12
CA LEU A 129 21.97 -3.54 0.25
C LEU A 129 22.67 -3.90 -1.08
N THR A 130 21.97 -3.76 -2.21
CA THR A 130 22.56 -4.00 -3.53
C THR A 130 23.71 -3.04 -3.82
N LEU A 131 23.53 -1.74 -3.58
CA LEU A 131 24.55 -0.73 -3.81
C LEU A 131 25.79 -0.93 -2.92
N ARG A 132 25.62 -1.50 -1.73
CA ARG A 132 26.72 -1.67 -0.77
C ARG A 132 27.44 -3.01 -0.87
N LEU A 133 26.71 -4.11 -1.06
CA LEU A 133 27.27 -5.45 -0.84
C LEU A 133 27.40 -6.29 -2.11
N LEU A 134 26.65 -5.97 -3.19
CA LEU A 134 26.62 -6.82 -4.38
C LEU A 134 28.00 -6.97 -5.03
N LEU A 135 28.78 -5.90 -5.12
CA LEU A 135 30.12 -5.93 -5.69
C LEU A 135 31.20 -6.24 -4.64
N ARG A 136 30.98 -5.78 -3.38
CA ARG A 136 31.98 -5.97 -2.31
C ARG A 136 32.23 -7.45 -2.01
N SER A 137 31.19 -8.24 -1.76
CA SER A 137 31.36 -9.62 -1.31
C SER A 137 32.10 -10.50 -2.32
N PRO A 138 31.77 -10.49 -3.63
CA PRO A 138 32.58 -11.20 -4.62
C PRO A 138 34.05 -10.72 -4.69
N ILE A 139 34.28 -9.39 -4.61
CA ILE A 139 35.63 -8.83 -4.68
C ILE A 139 36.48 -9.22 -3.47
N VAL A 140 35.90 -9.24 -2.27
CA VAL A 140 36.63 -9.73 -1.07
C VAL A 140 36.96 -11.22 -1.20
N VAL A 141 35.99 -12.06 -1.66
CA VAL A 141 36.24 -13.50 -1.83
C VAL A 141 37.31 -13.79 -2.87
N PHE A 142 37.16 -13.24 -4.09
CA PHE A 142 38.15 -13.45 -5.16
C PHE A 142 39.46 -12.70 -4.90
N GLY A 143 39.37 -11.51 -4.28
CA GLY A 143 40.55 -10.74 -3.86
C GLY A 143 41.39 -11.49 -2.83
N SER A 144 40.76 -12.08 -1.80
CA SER A 144 41.45 -12.93 -0.82
C SER A 144 42.12 -14.14 -1.49
N MET A 145 41.47 -14.75 -2.48
CA MET A 145 42.05 -15.85 -3.26
C MET A 145 43.28 -15.37 -4.08
N ILE A 146 43.16 -14.22 -4.78
CA ILE A 146 44.28 -13.63 -5.55
C ILE A 146 45.43 -13.31 -4.61
N MET A 147 45.18 -12.68 -3.46
CA MET A 147 46.20 -12.38 -2.48
C MET A 147 46.89 -13.66 -1.95
N ALA A 148 46.11 -14.74 -1.75
CA ALA A 148 46.71 -16.04 -1.39
C ALA A 148 47.67 -16.57 -2.47
N PHE A 149 47.33 -16.41 -3.77
CA PHE A 149 48.21 -16.77 -4.88
C PHE A 149 49.49 -15.97 -4.94
N THR A 150 49.49 -14.71 -4.49
CA THR A 150 50.73 -13.90 -4.44
C THR A 150 51.68 -14.36 -3.32
N ILE A 151 51.17 -15.07 -2.31
CA ILE A 151 51.96 -15.61 -1.19
C ILE A 151 52.55 -16.97 -1.58
N ASP A 152 51.70 -17.93 -1.89
CA ASP A 152 52.09 -19.29 -2.24
C ASP A 152 51.07 -20.02 -3.10
N VAL A 153 51.46 -20.47 -4.28
CA VAL A 153 50.57 -21.13 -5.24
C VAL A 153 49.99 -22.46 -4.69
N ARG A 154 50.80 -23.28 -3.98
CA ARG A 154 50.32 -24.57 -3.45
C ARG A 154 49.29 -24.39 -2.36
N SER A 155 49.54 -23.47 -1.43
CA SER A 155 48.58 -23.12 -0.39
C SER A 155 47.31 -22.47 -0.96
N ALA A 156 47.45 -21.67 -2.01
CA ALA A 156 46.32 -21.03 -2.71
C ALA A 156 45.39 -22.04 -3.41
N LEU A 157 45.87 -23.19 -3.85
CA LEU A 157 45.00 -24.25 -4.43
C LEU A 157 43.97 -24.76 -3.44
N ILE A 158 44.21 -24.65 -2.11
CA ILE A 158 43.23 -25.00 -1.09
C ILE A 158 42.01 -24.07 -1.19
N PHE A 159 42.23 -22.78 -1.46
CA PHE A 159 41.15 -21.81 -1.68
C PHE A 159 40.29 -22.14 -2.90
N VAL A 160 40.93 -22.56 -4.00
CA VAL A 160 40.26 -22.95 -5.25
C VAL A 160 39.30 -24.12 -5.05
N VAL A 161 39.62 -25.03 -4.12
CA VAL A 161 38.74 -26.16 -3.77
C VAL A 161 37.69 -25.74 -2.73
N THR A 162 38.12 -24.98 -1.72
CA THR A 162 37.25 -24.64 -0.58
C THR A 162 36.12 -23.68 -0.96
N ILE A 163 36.38 -22.66 -1.79
CA ILE A 163 35.39 -21.67 -2.21
C ILE A 163 34.19 -22.32 -2.94
N PRO A 164 34.38 -23.15 -3.99
CA PRO A 164 33.26 -23.85 -4.62
C PRO A 164 32.51 -24.78 -3.71
N VAL A 165 33.21 -25.51 -2.82
CA VAL A 165 32.55 -26.42 -1.83
C VAL A 165 31.68 -25.61 -0.87
N LEU A 166 32.17 -24.52 -0.31
CA LEU A 166 31.38 -23.64 0.54
C LEU A 166 30.18 -23.05 -0.22
N PHE A 167 30.42 -22.58 -1.44
CA PHE A 167 29.36 -22.06 -2.29
C PHE A 167 28.26 -23.11 -2.52
N ALA A 168 28.65 -24.33 -2.87
CA ALA A 168 27.71 -25.43 -3.10
C ALA A 168 26.89 -25.73 -1.82
N ILE A 169 27.51 -25.80 -0.65
CA ILE A 169 26.82 -26.05 0.63
C ILE A 169 25.84 -24.90 0.95
N VAL A 170 26.32 -23.66 0.89
CA VAL A 170 25.50 -22.48 1.21
C VAL A 170 24.29 -22.39 0.28
N PHE A 171 24.49 -22.57 -1.04
CA PHE A 171 23.41 -22.51 -2.02
C PHE A 171 22.48 -23.71 -1.93
N ALA A 172 22.99 -24.91 -1.69
CA ALA A 172 22.14 -26.10 -1.51
C ALA A 172 21.18 -25.94 -0.34
N ILE A 173 21.68 -25.49 0.82
CA ILE A 173 20.82 -25.24 2.00
C ILE A 173 19.86 -24.10 1.72
N MET A 174 20.32 -22.98 1.16
CA MET A 174 19.50 -21.83 0.86
C MET A 174 18.35 -22.16 -0.11
N LEU A 175 18.66 -22.82 -1.23
CA LEU A 175 17.65 -23.21 -2.23
C LEU A 175 16.63 -24.21 -1.65
N SER A 176 17.07 -25.11 -0.77
CA SER A 176 16.19 -26.04 -0.05
C SER A 176 15.27 -25.34 0.95
N CYS A 177 15.77 -24.28 1.61
CA CYS A 177 14.99 -23.52 2.58
C CYS A 177 13.94 -22.61 1.93
N ILE A 178 14.14 -22.07 0.73
CA ILE A 178 13.21 -21.15 0.05
C ILE A 178 11.77 -21.69 -0.04
N PRO A 179 11.53 -22.90 -0.59
CA PRO A 179 10.16 -23.44 -0.68
C PRO A 179 9.57 -23.76 0.70
N LEU A 180 10.40 -24.12 1.66
CA LEU A 180 9.97 -24.38 3.03
C LEU A 180 9.53 -23.08 3.75
N TYR A 181 10.27 -22.00 3.58
CA TYR A 181 9.86 -20.67 4.09
C TYR A 181 8.54 -20.21 3.48
N ARG A 182 8.27 -20.50 2.21
CA ARG A 182 6.95 -20.22 1.60
C ARG A 182 5.83 -20.99 2.29
N ARG A 183 6.06 -22.26 2.65
CA ARG A 183 5.08 -23.06 3.41
C ARG A 183 4.86 -22.51 4.83
N VAL A 184 5.93 -22.09 5.50
CA VAL A 184 5.83 -21.41 6.81
C VAL A 184 5.01 -20.13 6.68
N GLN A 185 5.26 -19.32 5.65
CA GLN A 185 4.51 -18.09 5.41
C GLN A 185 3.02 -18.37 5.19
N ALA A 186 2.66 -19.35 4.36
CA ALA A 186 1.26 -19.74 4.13
C ALA A 186 0.55 -20.19 5.42
N LYS A 187 1.26 -20.91 6.32
CA LYS A 187 0.71 -21.29 7.62
C LYS A 187 0.58 -20.07 8.57
N LEU A 188 1.54 -19.14 8.55
CA LEU A 188 1.48 -17.90 9.30
C LEU A 188 0.31 -17.03 8.85
N ASP A 189 0.08 -16.92 7.54
CA ASP A 189 -1.08 -16.21 6.97
C ASP A 189 -2.40 -16.84 7.46
N GLY A 190 -2.46 -18.17 7.54
CA GLY A 190 -3.61 -18.91 8.10
C GLY A 190 -3.85 -18.62 9.59
N VAL A 191 -2.79 -18.52 10.40
CA VAL A 191 -2.88 -18.15 11.84
C VAL A 191 -3.32 -16.69 11.97
N THR A 192 -2.72 -15.79 11.19
CA THR A 192 -3.08 -14.37 11.19
C THR A 192 -4.54 -14.15 10.75
N GLY A 193 -4.98 -14.87 9.72
CA GLY A 193 -6.38 -14.82 9.27
C GLY A 193 -7.35 -15.28 10.36
N ALA A 194 -7.05 -16.40 11.05
CA ALA A 194 -7.87 -16.88 12.17
C ALA A 194 -7.91 -15.89 13.33
N ALA A 195 -6.78 -15.28 13.69
CA ALA A 195 -6.74 -14.25 14.72
C ALA A 195 -7.59 -13.03 14.34
N GLN A 196 -7.52 -12.58 13.09
CA GLN A 196 -8.32 -11.44 12.59
C GLN A 196 -9.82 -11.79 12.59
N GLU A 197 -10.19 -12.99 12.17
CA GLU A 197 -11.57 -13.48 12.18
C GLU A 197 -12.12 -13.54 13.62
N ASN A 198 -11.38 -14.14 14.55
CA ASN A 198 -11.77 -14.24 15.96
C ASN A 198 -11.89 -12.87 16.64
N LEU A 199 -10.95 -11.95 16.39
CA LEU A 199 -11.03 -10.59 16.94
C LEU A 199 -12.22 -9.81 16.36
N SER A 200 -12.49 -9.96 15.07
CA SER A 200 -13.64 -9.32 14.43
C SER A 200 -14.97 -9.93 14.90
N GLY A 201 -15.00 -11.25 15.08
CA GLY A 201 -16.15 -12.04 15.49
C GLY A 201 -16.30 -12.22 17.01
N VAL A 202 -15.50 -11.55 17.85
CA VAL A 202 -15.41 -11.81 19.30
C VAL A 202 -16.77 -11.76 20.01
N ARG A 203 -17.68 -10.87 19.58
CA ARG A 203 -19.02 -10.76 20.13
C ARG A 203 -19.88 -12.01 19.83
N VAL A 204 -19.73 -12.57 18.62
CA VAL A 204 -20.43 -13.79 18.20
C VAL A 204 -19.89 -14.98 18.98
N ILE A 205 -18.56 -15.13 19.06
CA ILE A 205 -17.90 -16.21 19.80
C ILE A 205 -18.39 -16.23 21.26
N ARG A 206 -18.42 -15.07 21.92
CA ARG A 206 -18.92 -14.94 23.30
C ARG A 206 -20.41 -15.19 23.43
N ALA A 207 -21.22 -14.70 22.47
CA ALA A 207 -22.66 -14.90 22.49
C ALA A 207 -23.06 -16.38 22.37
N PHE A 208 -22.25 -17.17 21.68
CA PHE A 208 -22.45 -18.61 21.49
C PHE A 208 -21.59 -19.50 22.41
N THR A 209 -20.82 -18.88 23.34
CA THR A 209 -19.95 -19.58 24.31
C THR A 209 -19.00 -20.56 23.63
N ARG A 210 -18.36 -20.11 22.53
CA ARG A 210 -17.44 -20.90 21.70
C ARG A 210 -15.96 -20.59 21.90
N GLU A 211 -15.60 -19.88 22.98
CA GLU A 211 -14.24 -19.44 23.25
C GLU A 211 -13.25 -20.62 23.31
N GLN A 212 -13.64 -21.72 23.96
CA GLN A 212 -12.78 -22.89 24.08
C GLN A 212 -12.57 -23.58 22.72
N THR A 213 -13.64 -23.76 21.94
CA THR A 213 -13.58 -24.38 20.60
C THR A 213 -12.67 -23.59 19.66
N GLU A 214 -12.78 -22.24 19.70
CA GLU A 214 -11.94 -21.36 18.87
C GLU A 214 -10.50 -21.36 19.35
N THR A 215 -10.23 -21.42 20.66
CA THR A 215 -8.90 -21.57 21.22
C THR A 215 -8.25 -22.87 20.76
N GLU A 216 -8.94 -24.00 20.86
CA GLU A 216 -8.44 -25.31 20.40
C GLU A 216 -8.16 -25.32 18.87
N SER A 217 -9.04 -24.69 18.08
CA SER A 217 -8.84 -24.55 16.63
C SER A 217 -7.59 -23.69 16.31
N PHE A 218 -7.43 -22.59 17.05
CA PHE A 218 -6.28 -21.71 16.90
C PHE A 218 -4.98 -22.40 17.30
N ASP A 219 -4.97 -23.13 18.42
CA ASP A 219 -3.82 -23.91 18.89
C ASP A 219 -3.40 -24.97 17.87
N GLY A 220 -4.35 -25.66 17.26
CA GLY A 220 -4.06 -26.61 16.19
C GLY A 220 -3.39 -25.97 14.96
N ARG A 221 -3.76 -24.73 14.60
CA ARG A 221 -3.09 -23.96 13.54
C ARG A 221 -1.68 -23.51 13.98
N LEU A 222 -1.52 -23.10 15.25
CA LEU A 222 -0.22 -22.75 15.83
C LEU A 222 0.73 -23.93 15.84
N ASP A 223 0.27 -25.11 16.24
CA ASP A 223 1.07 -26.35 16.23
C ASP A 223 1.57 -26.67 14.82
N GLY A 224 0.69 -26.53 13.84
CA GLY A 224 1.04 -26.70 12.44
C GLY A 224 2.09 -25.70 11.96
N LEU A 225 2.01 -24.44 12.38
CA LEU A 225 3.00 -23.40 12.10
C LEU A 225 4.32 -23.71 12.80
N PHE A 226 4.27 -24.02 14.11
CA PHE A 226 5.42 -24.35 14.93
C PHE A 226 6.21 -25.54 14.36
N ALA A 227 5.52 -26.63 13.97
CA ALA A 227 6.16 -27.79 13.35
C ALA A 227 6.90 -27.40 12.05
N ALA A 228 6.29 -26.58 11.20
CA ALA A 228 6.91 -26.10 9.98
C ALA A 228 8.13 -25.20 10.26
N GLN A 229 8.00 -24.25 11.18
CA GLN A 229 9.10 -23.36 11.59
C GLN A 229 10.26 -24.15 12.18
N ARG A 230 9.97 -25.12 13.06
CA ARG A 230 10.97 -25.99 13.67
C ARG A 230 11.73 -26.81 12.64
N PHE A 231 11.05 -27.34 11.62
CA PHE A 231 11.69 -28.11 10.55
C PHE A 231 12.64 -27.23 9.72
N VAL A 232 12.17 -26.05 9.28
CA VAL A 232 13.01 -25.09 8.54
C VAL A 232 14.15 -24.57 9.39
N GLY A 233 13.86 -24.28 10.68
CA GLY A 233 14.89 -23.85 11.65
C GLY A 233 16.01 -24.89 11.79
N LYS A 234 15.68 -26.17 11.93
CA LYS A 234 16.68 -27.26 11.99
C LYS A 234 17.53 -27.33 10.72
N LEU A 235 16.92 -27.23 9.55
CA LEU A 235 17.64 -27.26 8.27
C LEU A 235 18.54 -26.04 8.10
N SER A 236 18.03 -24.86 8.39
CA SER A 236 18.80 -23.62 8.28
C SER A 236 19.92 -23.52 9.35
N ALA A 237 19.71 -24.10 10.53
CA ALA A 237 20.72 -24.19 11.59
C ALA A 237 21.94 -25.03 11.19
N LEU A 238 21.83 -25.95 10.22
CA LEU A 238 22.96 -26.70 9.69
C LEU A 238 23.94 -25.86 8.89
N LEU A 239 23.53 -24.67 8.44
CA LEU A 239 24.37 -23.81 7.60
C LEU A 239 25.67 -23.45 8.31
N ASN A 240 25.60 -22.93 9.52
CA ASN A 240 26.79 -22.51 10.27
C ASN A 240 27.71 -23.70 10.63
N PRO A 241 27.24 -24.79 11.26
CA PRO A 241 28.13 -25.92 11.58
C PRO A 241 28.82 -26.50 10.33
N LEU A 242 28.08 -26.69 9.23
CA LEU A 242 28.69 -27.26 8.01
C LEU A 242 29.72 -26.33 7.39
N THR A 243 29.44 -25.04 7.31
CA THR A 243 30.40 -24.07 6.79
C THR A 243 31.63 -23.95 7.71
N TYR A 244 31.45 -23.97 9.03
CA TYR A 244 32.56 -24.00 9.99
C TYR A 244 33.42 -25.26 9.88
N VAL A 245 32.83 -26.44 9.71
CA VAL A 245 33.58 -27.68 9.50
C VAL A 245 34.44 -27.58 8.24
N VAL A 246 33.87 -27.15 7.11
CA VAL A 246 34.63 -27.03 5.85
C VAL A 246 35.79 -26.03 5.99
N ILE A 247 35.54 -24.89 6.60
CA ILE A 247 36.59 -23.86 6.80
C ILE A 247 37.68 -24.35 7.77
N ASN A 248 37.31 -24.98 8.87
CA ASN A 248 38.33 -25.49 9.80
C ASN A 248 39.15 -26.60 9.16
N LEU A 249 38.56 -27.47 8.34
CA LEU A 249 39.28 -28.46 7.55
C LEU A 249 40.24 -27.76 6.53
N ALA A 250 39.79 -26.72 5.87
CA ALA A 250 40.62 -25.92 4.99
C ALA A 250 41.75 -25.22 5.74
N ILE A 251 41.49 -24.66 6.91
CA ILE A 251 42.51 -24.06 7.80
C ILE A 251 43.55 -25.11 8.22
N VAL A 252 43.10 -26.29 8.65
CA VAL A 252 44.02 -27.40 9.00
C VAL A 252 44.88 -27.80 7.80
N ALA A 253 44.29 -27.85 6.59
CA ALA A 253 45.04 -28.13 5.36
C ALA A 253 46.07 -27.02 5.04
N ILE A 254 45.69 -25.73 5.22
CA ILE A 254 46.59 -24.58 5.06
C ILE A 254 47.75 -24.65 6.06
N LEU A 255 47.43 -24.91 7.34
CA LEU A 255 48.44 -25.00 8.39
C LEU A 255 49.40 -26.17 8.15
N LYS A 256 48.89 -27.36 7.80
CA LYS A 256 49.74 -28.51 7.45
C LYS A 256 50.60 -28.25 6.24
N THR A 257 50.03 -27.75 5.15
CA THR A 257 50.79 -27.46 3.92
C THR A 257 51.77 -26.31 4.16
N GLY A 258 51.33 -25.26 4.83
CA GLY A 258 52.10 -24.07 5.13
C GLY A 258 53.25 -24.34 6.09
N SER A 259 53.07 -25.18 7.13
CA SER A 259 54.15 -25.53 8.05
C SER A 259 55.33 -26.24 7.35
N VAL A 260 55.01 -27.19 6.46
CA VAL A 260 56.06 -27.86 5.62
C VAL A 260 56.79 -26.85 4.72
N ARG A 261 56.05 -25.85 4.20
CA ARG A 261 56.65 -24.83 3.34
C ARG A 261 57.43 -23.77 4.12
N VAL A 262 57.05 -23.48 5.37
CA VAL A 262 57.82 -22.63 6.26
C VAL A 262 59.13 -23.34 6.63
N ASP A 263 59.08 -24.62 6.97
CA ASP A 263 60.25 -25.41 7.29
C ASP A 263 61.22 -25.52 6.10
N ALA A 264 60.68 -25.62 4.88
CA ALA A 264 61.43 -25.56 3.66
C ALA A 264 61.93 -24.16 3.25
N GLY A 265 61.67 -23.12 4.01
CA GLY A 265 62.09 -21.74 3.79
C GLY A 265 61.40 -21.06 2.57
N VAL A 266 60.26 -21.60 2.08
CA VAL A 266 59.57 -21.07 0.89
C VAL A 266 58.59 -19.94 1.24
N ILE A 267 57.96 -20.02 2.42
CA ILE A 267 57.07 -18.99 2.97
C ILE A 267 57.50 -18.70 4.42
N THR A 268 57.08 -17.53 4.91
CA THR A 268 57.33 -17.11 6.29
C THR A 268 56.17 -17.46 7.22
N GLN A 269 56.41 -17.36 8.56
CA GLN A 269 55.35 -17.59 9.53
C GLN A 269 54.24 -16.54 9.43
N GLY A 270 54.58 -15.27 9.18
CA GLY A 270 53.61 -14.21 9.01
C GLY A 270 52.76 -14.40 7.75
N GLN A 271 53.35 -14.88 6.65
CA GLN A 271 52.63 -15.23 5.43
C GLN A 271 51.65 -16.38 5.64
N LEU A 272 51.98 -17.37 6.47
CA LEU A 272 51.05 -18.43 6.83
C LEU A 272 49.84 -17.89 7.63
N ILE A 273 50.09 -16.94 8.56
CA ILE A 273 49.00 -16.27 9.31
C ILE A 273 48.15 -15.42 8.36
N ALA A 274 48.73 -14.77 7.36
CA ALA A 274 47.97 -14.03 6.34
C ALA A 274 47.01 -14.96 5.56
N LEU A 275 47.49 -16.13 5.13
CA LEU A 275 46.63 -17.14 4.48
C LEU A 275 45.47 -17.59 5.37
N TYR A 276 45.71 -17.81 6.67
CA TYR A 276 44.68 -18.11 7.65
C TYR A 276 43.62 -17.01 7.71
N ASN A 277 44.04 -15.74 7.77
CA ASN A 277 43.14 -14.60 7.85
C ASN A 277 42.30 -14.47 6.57
N TYR A 278 42.87 -14.62 5.38
CA TYR A 278 42.15 -14.61 4.11
C TYR A 278 41.07 -15.71 4.07
N MET A 279 41.40 -16.94 4.52
CA MET A 279 40.43 -18.03 4.55
C MET A 279 39.24 -17.69 5.48
N SER A 280 39.53 -17.10 6.64
CA SER A 280 38.50 -16.68 7.61
C SER A 280 37.59 -15.56 7.06
N GLN A 281 38.14 -14.59 6.31
CA GLN A 281 37.38 -13.53 5.66
C GLN A 281 36.39 -14.08 4.63
N ILE A 282 36.80 -15.09 3.84
CA ILE A 282 35.94 -15.71 2.81
C ILE A 282 34.66 -16.28 3.42
N LEU A 283 34.75 -16.96 4.58
CA LEU A 283 33.56 -17.49 5.24
C LEU A 283 32.53 -16.41 5.56
N VAL A 284 32.98 -15.33 6.20
CA VAL A 284 32.10 -14.23 6.62
C VAL A 284 31.43 -13.59 5.41
N GLU A 285 32.19 -13.38 4.34
CA GLU A 285 31.66 -12.73 3.13
C GLU A 285 30.72 -13.63 2.34
N LEU A 286 30.92 -14.95 2.28
CA LEU A 286 29.97 -15.88 1.64
C LEU A 286 28.64 -15.94 2.36
N ILE A 287 28.62 -15.92 3.69
CA ILE A 287 27.38 -15.87 4.46
C ILE A 287 26.62 -14.55 4.22
N LYS A 288 27.36 -13.42 4.22
CA LYS A 288 26.76 -12.10 3.89
C LYS A 288 26.19 -12.08 2.48
N PHE A 289 26.88 -12.67 1.51
CA PHE A 289 26.46 -12.74 0.11
C PHE A 289 25.20 -13.58 -0.07
N ALA A 290 25.09 -14.72 0.61
CA ALA A 290 23.87 -15.54 0.60
C ALA A 290 22.65 -14.76 1.13
N ASN A 291 22.80 -14.08 2.28
CA ASN A 291 21.74 -13.24 2.86
C ASN A 291 21.36 -12.07 1.93
N LEU A 292 22.34 -11.49 1.23
CA LEU A 292 22.10 -10.44 0.24
C LEU A 292 21.20 -10.94 -0.89
N ILE A 293 21.50 -12.12 -1.48
CA ILE A 293 20.68 -12.70 -2.56
C ILE A 293 19.24 -12.90 -2.12
N LEU A 294 19.00 -13.38 -0.89
CA LEU A 294 17.65 -13.53 -0.33
C LEU A 294 16.93 -12.18 -0.25
N ASN A 295 17.59 -11.15 0.23
CA ASN A 295 17.01 -9.80 0.33
C ASN A 295 16.72 -9.19 -1.04
N ILE A 296 17.64 -9.33 -2.01
CA ILE A 296 17.43 -8.89 -3.39
C ILE A 296 16.23 -9.61 -4.01
N THR A 297 16.10 -10.93 -3.82
CA THR A 297 14.98 -11.71 -4.35
C THR A 297 13.64 -11.22 -3.83
N LYS A 298 13.54 -10.96 -2.51
CA LYS A 298 12.34 -10.37 -1.89
C LYS A 298 12.04 -8.98 -2.47
N SER A 299 13.05 -8.13 -2.60
CA SER A 299 12.89 -6.78 -3.14
C SER A 299 12.48 -6.77 -4.61
N VAL A 300 12.99 -7.70 -5.42
CA VAL A 300 12.57 -7.88 -6.81
C VAL A 300 11.09 -8.27 -6.90
N ALA A 301 10.63 -9.17 -6.03
CA ALA A 301 9.22 -9.56 -5.98
C ALA A 301 8.33 -8.38 -5.59
N CYS A 302 8.71 -7.61 -4.55
CA CYS A 302 7.98 -6.39 -4.15
C CYS A 302 7.96 -5.34 -5.26
N ALA A 303 9.10 -5.11 -5.93
CA ALA A 303 9.20 -4.21 -7.07
C ALA A 303 8.30 -4.65 -8.23
N GLY A 304 8.16 -5.96 -8.48
CA GLY A 304 7.23 -6.51 -9.46
C GLY A 304 5.78 -6.15 -9.16
N ARG A 305 5.35 -6.30 -7.90
CA ARG A 305 4.00 -5.95 -7.46
C ARG A 305 3.70 -4.45 -7.56
N ILE A 306 4.68 -3.60 -7.23
CA ILE A 306 4.56 -2.14 -7.41
C ILE A 306 4.45 -1.80 -8.91
N SER A 307 5.26 -2.45 -9.75
CA SER A 307 5.23 -2.26 -11.21
C SER A 307 3.87 -2.61 -11.81
N GLN A 308 3.22 -3.69 -11.32
CA GLN A 308 1.87 -4.07 -11.75
C GLN A 308 0.86 -2.95 -11.50
N VAL A 309 0.88 -2.33 -10.32
CA VAL A 309 -0.01 -1.20 -10.03
C VAL A 309 0.29 -0.01 -10.95
N LEU A 310 1.57 0.33 -11.17
CA LEU A 310 1.96 1.43 -12.08
C LEU A 310 1.64 1.14 -13.56
N GLU A 311 1.49 -0.11 -13.94
CA GLU A 311 1.15 -0.53 -15.31
C GLU A 311 -0.36 -0.65 -15.53
N THR A 312 -1.16 -0.68 -14.46
CA THR A 312 -2.62 -0.67 -14.55
C THR A 312 -3.07 0.66 -15.14
N LYS A 313 -3.75 0.59 -16.27
CA LYS A 313 -4.31 1.79 -16.92
C LYS A 313 -5.72 1.99 -16.42
N SER A 314 -6.11 3.24 -16.21
CA SER A 314 -7.52 3.57 -15.98
C SER A 314 -8.38 3.11 -17.17
N SER A 315 -9.47 2.41 -16.88
CA SER A 315 -10.46 2.02 -17.90
C SER A 315 -11.26 3.21 -18.42
N MET A 316 -11.27 4.33 -17.67
CA MET A 316 -11.96 5.55 -18.00
C MET A 316 -11.00 6.56 -18.62
N ALA A 317 -11.27 6.98 -19.85
CA ALA A 317 -10.61 8.13 -20.47
C ALA A 317 -11.34 9.42 -20.08
N ASP A 318 -10.60 10.50 -19.80
CA ASP A 318 -11.21 11.81 -19.56
C ASP A 318 -11.82 12.35 -20.86
N GLY A 319 -12.99 13.00 -20.77
CA GLY A 319 -13.62 13.67 -21.88
C GLY A 319 -12.89 14.97 -22.25
N GLN A 320 -13.35 15.61 -23.31
CA GLN A 320 -12.76 16.88 -23.78
C GLN A 320 -13.71 18.07 -23.66
N ASP A 321 -15.01 17.81 -23.50
CA ASP A 321 -16.03 18.84 -23.53
C ASP A 321 -16.21 19.49 -22.16
N THR A 322 -16.66 20.73 -22.17
CA THR A 322 -17.08 21.46 -20.98
C THR A 322 -18.56 21.21 -20.72
N LEU A 323 -18.99 21.29 -19.46
CA LEU A 323 -20.40 21.16 -19.12
C LEU A 323 -21.19 22.31 -19.74
N PRO A 324 -22.21 22.06 -20.60
CA PRO A 324 -23.06 23.09 -21.13
C PRO A 324 -24.00 23.67 -20.06
N ASP A 325 -24.61 24.80 -20.35
CA ASP A 325 -25.71 25.32 -19.53
C ASP A 325 -26.94 24.43 -19.68
N CYS A 326 -27.59 24.10 -18.58
CA CYS A 326 -28.79 23.24 -18.56
C CYS A 326 -30.07 23.93 -19.13
N SER A 327 -29.93 25.12 -19.70
CA SER A 327 -31.07 25.88 -20.26
C SER A 327 -31.69 25.12 -21.46
N GLY A 328 -32.91 24.59 -21.26
CA GLY A 328 -33.66 23.89 -22.32
C GLY A 328 -33.42 22.38 -22.44
N SER A 329 -32.54 21.81 -21.62
CA SER A 329 -32.28 20.37 -21.57
C SER A 329 -32.60 19.80 -20.17
N PRO A 330 -32.91 18.50 -20.05
CA PRO A 330 -33.00 17.85 -18.75
C PRO A 330 -31.67 17.99 -18.00
N ALA A 331 -31.73 18.25 -16.68
CA ALA A 331 -30.53 18.31 -15.84
C ALA A 331 -29.84 16.95 -15.77
N LEU A 332 -30.62 15.87 -15.75
CA LEU A 332 -30.14 14.50 -15.71
C LEU A 332 -31.03 13.61 -16.58
N GLN A 333 -30.44 12.75 -17.40
CA GLN A 333 -31.18 11.79 -18.20
C GLN A 333 -30.41 10.46 -18.32
N PHE A 334 -31.13 9.36 -18.15
CA PHE A 334 -30.63 8.00 -18.38
C PHE A 334 -31.36 7.45 -19.61
N CYS A 335 -30.60 6.96 -20.60
CA CYS A 335 -31.11 6.43 -21.87
C CYS A 335 -30.69 4.96 -22.00
N GLY A 336 -31.56 4.02 -21.62
CA GLY A 336 -31.31 2.58 -21.73
C GLY A 336 -30.05 2.10 -21.00
N VAL A 337 -29.76 2.65 -19.84
CA VAL A 337 -28.50 2.42 -19.11
C VAL A 337 -28.47 1.04 -18.49
N SER A 338 -27.46 0.25 -18.86
CA SER A 338 -27.09 -0.99 -18.15
C SER A 338 -25.68 -0.88 -17.60
N PHE A 339 -25.45 -1.50 -16.45
CA PHE A 339 -24.15 -1.49 -15.80
C PHE A 339 -23.84 -2.80 -15.10
N ARG A 340 -22.61 -3.29 -15.28
CA ARG A 340 -22.04 -4.47 -14.62
C ARG A 340 -20.72 -4.11 -13.95
N TYR A 341 -20.57 -4.47 -12.69
CA TYR A 341 -19.28 -4.33 -11.99
C TYR A 341 -18.23 -5.29 -12.58
N PRO A 342 -16.95 -4.88 -12.62
CA PRO A 342 -15.86 -5.77 -13.05
C PRO A 342 -15.87 -7.09 -12.28
N GLY A 343 -15.87 -8.22 -13.00
CA GLY A 343 -15.89 -9.56 -12.40
C GLY A 343 -17.25 -10.05 -11.90
N ALA A 344 -18.32 -9.25 -11.99
CA ALA A 344 -19.67 -9.70 -11.62
C ALA A 344 -20.29 -10.56 -12.74
N GLY A 345 -21.07 -11.58 -12.35
CA GLY A 345 -21.77 -12.48 -13.29
C GLY A 345 -23.07 -11.91 -13.86
N ALA A 346 -23.67 -10.88 -13.23
CA ALA A 346 -24.94 -10.27 -13.62
C ALA A 346 -24.85 -8.74 -13.65
N ASP A 347 -25.78 -8.10 -14.37
CA ASP A 347 -25.90 -6.65 -14.42
C ASP A 347 -26.46 -6.13 -13.09
N ALA A 348 -25.84 -5.08 -12.55
CA ALA A 348 -26.34 -4.37 -11.38
C ALA A 348 -27.46 -3.37 -11.73
N LEU A 349 -27.50 -2.92 -13.00
CA LEU A 349 -28.60 -2.15 -13.59
C LEU A 349 -28.84 -2.65 -15.02
N SER A 350 -30.12 -2.76 -15.41
CA SER A 350 -30.53 -3.25 -16.71
C SER A 350 -31.54 -2.30 -17.35
N SER A 351 -31.15 -1.66 -18.45
CA SER A 351 -32.01 -0.83 -19.31
C SER A 351 -32.80 0.28 -18.59
N ILE A 352 -32.13 1.00 -17.69
CA ILE A 352 -32.73 2.10 -16.93
C ILE A 352 -32.92 3.33 -17.82
N SER A 353 -34.13 3.89 -17.86
CA SER A 353 -34.45 5.12 -18.61
C SER A 353 -35.34 6.03 -17.78
N PHE A 354 -34.90 7.26 -17.56
CA PHE A 354 -35.69 8.34 -16.94
C PHE A 354 -35.08 9.70 -17.26
N SER A 355 -35.78 10.77 -16.99
CA SER A 355 -35.29 12.14 -17.12
C SER A 355 -35.73 12.99 -15.93
N ALA A 356 -34.89 13.95 -15.56
CA ALA A 356 -35.13 14.93 -14.50
C ALA A 356 -34.93 16.35 -15.06
N ALA A 357 -35.93 17.20 -14.86
CA ALA A 357 -35.83 18.61 -15.19
C ALA A 357 -34.92 19.36 -14.18
N PRO A 358 -34.35 20.52 -14.55
CA PRO A 358 -33.64 21.36 -13.60
C PRO A 358 -34.50 21.74 -12.39
N GLY A 359 -33.96 21.61 -11.18
CA GLY A 359 -34.64 21.89 -9.92
C GLY A 359 -35.62 20.82 -9.44
N GLN A 360 -35.79 19.72 -10.17
CA GLN A 360 -36.70 18.62 -9.82
C GLN A 360 -36.08 17.71 -8.75
N THR A 361 -36.88 17.17 -7.85
CA THR A 361 -36.49 16.16 -6.87
C THR A 361 -36.88 14.77 -7.37
N ILE A 362 -35.89 13.88 -7.53
CA ILE A 362 -36.09 12.48 -7.90
C ILE A 362 -35.87 11.60 -6.66
N GLY A 363 -36.92 10.89 -6.25
CA GLY A 363 -36.82 9.86 -5.22
C GLY A 363 -36.43 8.52 -5.83
N VAL A 364 -35.47 7.80 -5.26
CA VAL A 364 -35.08 6.44 -5.67
C VAL A 364 -35.29 5.48 -4.52
N ILE A 365 -36.16 4.48 -4.73
CA ILE A 365 -36.47 3.47 -3.71
C ILE A 365 -36.37 2.05 -4.30
N GLY A 366 -36.22 1.07 -3.44
CA GLY A 366 -36.12 -0.35 -3.79
C GLY A 366 -35.49 -1.16 -2.67
N GLY A 367 -35.51 -2.46 -2.78
CA GLY A 367 -34.88 -3.40 -1.85
C GLY A 367 -33.38 -3.21 -1.69
N THR A 368 -32.79 -3.88 -0.71
CA THR A 368 -31.32 -3.96 -0.58
C THR A 368 -30.76 -4.72 -1.79
N GLY A 369 -29.74 -4.18 -2.44
CA GLY A 369 -29.17 -4.78 -3.66
C GLY A 369 -29.87 -4.40 -4.96
N ALA A 370 -30.98 -3.65 -4.94
CA ALA A 370 -31.73 -3.25 -6.15
C ALA A 370 -30.99 -2.29 -7.12
N GLY A 371 -29.75 -1.90 -6.84
CA GLY A 371 -28.94 -1.06 -7.74
C GLY A 371 -29.01 0.44 -7.45
N LYS A 372 -29.61 0.90 -6.36
CA LYS A 372 -29.78 2.33 -6.02
C LYS A 372 -28.47 3.13 -5.97
N SER A 373 -27.50 2.67 -5.18
CA SER A 373 -26.18 3.33 -5.08
C SER A 373 -25.37 3.20 -6.38
N THR A 374 -25.61 2.14 -7.14
CA THR A 374 -25.01 1.98 -8.48
C THR A 374 -25.51 3.08 -9.44
N LEU A 375 -26.82 3.35 -9.44
CA LEU A 375 -27.40 4.45 -10.21
C LEU A 375 -26.78 5.79 -9.80
N ALA A 376 -26.68 6.05 -8.48
CA ALA A 376 -26.05 7.26 -7.96
C ALA A 376 -24.60 7.44 -8.43
N ASN A 377 -23.83 6.35 -8.47
CA ASN A 377 -22.41 6.38 -8.83
C ASN A 377 -22.12 6.61 -10.32
N LEU A 378 -23.11 6.34 -11.20
CA LEU A 378 -22.98 6.61 -12.63
C LEU A 378 -23.11 8.10 -12.95
N ILE A 379 -23.85 8.88 -12.15
CA ILE A 379 -24.10 10.31 -12.39
C ILE A 379 -22.79 11.14 -12.33
N PRO A 380 -21.94 11.05 -11.25
CA PRO A 380 -20.64 11.73 -11.18
C PRO A 380 -19.55 11.01 -11.98
N ARG A 381 -19.96 10.01 -12.80
CA ARG A 381 -19.04 9.19 -13.57
C ARG A 381 -17.95 8.59 -12.69
N PHE A 382 -18.32 7.88 -11.63
CA PHE A 382 -17.40 7.04 -10.87
C PHE A 382 -17.14 5.73 -11.62
N TYR A 383 -18.12 5.31 -12.43
CA TYR A 383 -18.04 4.21 -13.38
C TYR A 383 -18.67 4.65 -14.69
N ASP A 384 -18.24 4.07 -15.81
CA ASP A 384 -18.90 4.22 -17.10
C ASP A 384 -19.99 3.16 -17.28
N ALA A 385 -21.14 3.54 -17.83
CA ALA A 385 -22.21 2.60 -18.17
C ALA A 385 -21.70 1.55 -19.17
N THR A 386 -22.10 0.29 -18.98
CA THR A 386 -21.76 -0.81 -19.90
C THR A 386 -22.52 -0.67 -21.22
N GLN A 387 -23.79 -0.23 -21.15
CA GLN A 387 -24.65 0.07 -22.30
C GLN A 387 -25.49 1.30 -21.99
N GLY A 388 -25.97 1.96 -23.06
CA GLY A 388 -26.76 3.19 -22.94
C GLY A 388 -25.91 4.42 -22.63
N GLN A 389 -26.56 5.51 -22.24
CA GLN A 389 -25.95 6.81 -22.00
C GLN A 389 -26.53 7.48 -20.76
N VAL A 390 -25.65 8.11 -19.98
CA VAL A 390 -26.01 9.02 -18.89
C VAL A 390 -25.71 10.42 -19.38
N LEU A 391 -26.72 11.27 -19.44
CA LEU A 391 -26.60 12.65 -19.91
C LEU A 391 -26.76 13.60 -18.72
N VAL A 392 -25.90 14.61 -18.65
CA VAL A 392 -25.98 15.73 -17.72
C VAL A 392 -26.08 17.01 -18.53
N CYS A 393 -27.14 17.80 -18.32
CA CYS A 393 -27.44 18.99 -19.15
C CYS A 393 -27.45 18.70 -20.65
N GLY A 394 -27.92 17.49 -21.05
CA GLY A 394 -28.00 17.05 -22.43
C GLY A 394 -26.74 16.43 -23.02
N GLU A 395 -25.61 16.49 -22.36
CA GLU A 395 -24.34 15.92 -22.81
C GLU A 395 -23.99 14.59 -22.12
N ASP A 396 -23.42 13.64 -22.88
CA ASP A 396 -22.99 12.36 -22.34
C ASP A 396 -21.80 12.56 -21.36
N VAL A 397 -21.94 12.05 -20.14
CA VAL A 397 -20.90 12.17 -19.11
C VAL A 397 -19.52 11.63 -19.55
N ARG A 398 -19.49 10.75 -20.57
CA ARG A 398 -18.23 10.21 -21.13
C ARG A 398 -17.48 11.22 -21.99
N GLN A 399 -18.15 12.21 -22.55
CA GLN A 399 -17.56 13.27 -23.37
C GLN A 399 -17.10 14.45 -22.53
N LEU A 400 -17.68 14.62 -21.33
CA LEU A 400 -17.37 15.72 -20.42
C LEU A 400 -16.03 15.49 -19.69
N ARG A 401 -15.26 16.57 -19.51
CA ARG A 401 -14.10 16.58 -18.62
C ARG A 401 -14.56 16.35 -17.18
N LEU A 402 -13.90 15.45 -16.45
CA LEU A 402 -14.25 15.17 -15.06
C LEU A 402 -14.10 16.41 -14.17
N GLN A 403 -13.16 17.30 -14.51
CA GLN A 403 -12.99 18.60 -13.84
C GLN A 403 -14.12 19.60 -14.09
N ALA A 404 -14.92 19.42 -15.14
CA ALA A 404 -16.12 20.22 -15.41
C ALA A 404 -17.38 19.55 -14.83
N LEU A 405 -17.52 18.23 -14.97
CA LEU A 405 -18.67 17.46 -14.50
C LEU A 405 -18.77 17.40 -12.98
N ARG A 406 -17.72 16.93 -12.29
CA ARG A 406 -17.76 16.67 -10.83
C ARG A 406 -17.95 17.91 -9.96
N PRO A 407 -17.47 19.11 -10.32
CA PRO A 407 -17.80 20.31 -9.57
C PRO A 407 -19.29 20.70 -9.61
N SER A 408 -20.03 20.34 -10.66
CA SER A 408 -21.46 20.61 -10.75
C SER A 408 -22.33 19.63 -9.95
N ILE A 409 -21.75 18.56 -9.42
CA ILE A 409 -22.45 17.51 -8.70
C ILE A 409 -21.98 17.45 -7.25
N GLY A 410 -22.89 17.62 -6.32
CA GLY A 410 -22.68 17.37 -4.88
C GLY A 410 -23.08 15.92 -4.55
N VAL A 411 -22.14 15.14 -3.98
CA VAL A 411 -22.43 13.76 -3.58
C VAL A 411 -22.31 13.61 -2.07
N VAL A 412 -23.37 13.14 -1.45
CA VAL A 412 -23.41 12.73 -0.04
C VAL A 412 -23.52 11.21 0.00
N PRO A 413 -22.42 10.49 0.30
CA PRO A 413 -22.43 9.04 0.31
C PRO A 413 -23.18 8.48 1.52
N GLN A 414 -23.66 7.25 1.43
CA GLN A 414 -24.33 6.52 2.51
C GLN A 414 -23.49 6.49 3.79
N LYS A 415 -22.19 6.24 3.67
CA LYS A 415 -21.26 6.26 4.80
C LYS A 415 -20.62 7.63 4.93
N ALA A 416 -21.05 8.41 5.90
CA ALA A 416 -20.44 9.70 6.21
C ALA A 416 -18.98 9.55 6.62
N LEU A 417 -18.09 10.21 5.88
CA LEU A 417 -16.66 10.22 6.15
C LEU A 417 -16.18 11.66 6.31
N LEU A 418 -15.56 11.94 7.46
CA LEU A 418 -14.85 13.20 7.71
C LEU A 418 -13.34 12.93 7.76
N PHE A 419 -12.57 13.85 7.23
CA PHE A 419 -11.11 13.80 7.26
C PHE A 419 -10.58 14.44 8.54
N SER A 420 -9.44 13.95 9.01
CA SER A 420 -8.70 14.58 10.11
C SER A 420 -8.31 16.02 9.77
N GLY A 421 -8.46 16.92 10.72
CA GLY A 421 -8.23 18.36 10.58
C GLY A 421 -9.30 19.15 11.32
N THR A 422 -9.76 20.27 10.79
CA THR A 422 -10.83 21.08 11.37
C THR A 422 -12.18 20.84 10.65
N ILE A 423 -13.28 21.28 11.25
CA ILE A 423 -14.59 21.33 10.57
C ILE A 423 -14.48 22.24 9.34
N ARG A 424 -13.84 23.39 9.45
CA ARG A 424 -13.54 24.32 8.35
C ARG A 424 -12.86 23.62 7.17
N ASP A 425 -11.78 22.86 7.45
CA ASP A 425 -11.05 22.12 6.41
C ASP A 425 -11.98 21.12 5.69
N ASN A 426 -12.79 20.39 6.45
CA ASN A 426 -13.75 19.44 5.88
C ASN A 426 -14.81 20.11 5.00
N LEU A 427 -15.33 21.26 5.38
CA LEU A 427 -16.32 21.99 4.60
C LEU A 427 -15.70 22.60 3.32
N ARG A 428 -14.47 23.13 3.41
CA ARG A 428 -13.73 23.68 2.28
C ARG A 428 -13.35 22.66 1.20
N TRP A 429 -13.50 21.36 1.46
CA TRP A 429 -13.46 20.35 0.39
C TRP A 429 -14.56 20.56 -0.65
N GLY A 430 -15.70 21.13 -0.26
CA GLY A 430 -16.75 21.53 -1.18
C GLY A 430 -16.31 22.68 -2.09
N ASN A 431 -15.76 23.74 -1.50
CA ASN A 431 -15.21 24.91 -2.18
C ASN A 431 -14.09 25.52 -1.34
N ALA A 432 -12.86 25.44 -1.83
CA ALA A 432 -11.66 25.93 -1.14
C ALA A 432 -11.68 27.47 -0.88
N GLN A 433 -12.42 28.22 -1.70
CA GLN A 433 -12.53 29.68 -1.63
C GLN A 433 -13.77 30.16 -0.83
N ALA A 434 -14.54 29.23 -0.22
CA ALA A 434 -15.72 29.59 0.54
C ALA A 434 -15.39 30.48 1.74
N SER A 435 -16.15 31.56 1.89
CA SER A 435 -16.09 32.44 3.05
C SER A 435 -16.67 31.75 4.29
N ASP A 436 -16.40 32.30 5.47
CA ASP A 436 -16.97 31.75 6.71
C ASP A 436 -18.50 31.88 6.69
N GLU A 437 -19.05 32.93 6.09
CA GLU A 437 -20.49 33.13 5.91
C GLU A 437 -21.09 32.02 5.04
N ASP A 438 -20.44 31.65 3.92
CA ASP A 438 -20.87 30.53 3.08
C ASP A 438 -20.84 29.20 3.83
N LEU A 439 -19.82 28.97 4.68
CA LEU A 439 -19.74 27.77 5.51
C LEU A 439 -20.86 27.71 6.54
N TRP A 440 -21.14 28.82 7.22
CA TRP A 440 -22.23 28.87 8.19
C TRP A 440 -23.61 28.72 7.54
N GLN A 441 -23.82 29.32 6.35
CA GLN A 441 -25.05 29.14 5.59
C GLN A 441 -25.26 27.66 5.23
N ALA A 442 -24.23 27.00 4.69
CA ALA A 442 -24.31 25.56 4.35
C ALA A 442 -24.56 24.69 5.59
N LEU A 443 -24.02 25.07 6.76
CA LEU A 443 -24.29 24.37 8.02
C LEU A 443 -25.74 24.55 8.47
N GLN A 444 -26.32 25.74 8.29
CA GLN A 444 -27.73 25.99 8.58
C GLN A 444 -28.64 25.18 7.66
N ASP A 445 -28.37 25.21 6.35
CA ASP A 445 -29.13 24.45 5.34
C ASP A 445 -29.06 22.94 5.61
N ALA A 446 -27.91 22.45 6.10
CA ALA A 446 -27.71 21.03 6.49
C ALA A 446 -28.19 20.71 7.92
N GLN A 447 -28.81 21.65 8.65
CA GLN A 447 -29.22 21.46 10.04
C GLN A 447 -28.04 21.08 10.97
N ALA A 448 -26.83 21.58 10.69
CA ALA A 448 -25.60 21.23 11.41
C ALA A 448 -25.02 22.39 12.22
N ASP A 449 -25.56 23.61 12.12
CA ASP A 449 -25.04 24.82 12.76
C ASP A 449 -24.97 24.69 14.29
N GLN A 450 -26.00 24.14 14.92
CA GLN A 450 -26.03 23.91 16.38
C GLN A 450 -24.94 22.92 16.82
N VAL A 451 -24.64 21.89 16.00
CA VAL A 451 -23.57 20.94 16.28
C VAL A 451 -22.22 21.64 16.34
N VAL A 452 -21.97 22.55 15.38
CA VAL A 452 -20.71 23.28 15.29
C VAL A 452 -20.61 24.37 16.37
N ARG A 453 -21.69 25.11 16.63
CA ARG A 453 -21.74 26.12 17.71
C ARG A 453 -21.55 25.50 19.10
N GLY A 454 -21.99 24.27 19.31
CA GLY A 454 -21.82 23.51 20.55
C GLY A 454 -20.40 22.94 20.74
N LYS A 455 -19.52 23.00 19.74
CA LYS A 455 -18.14 22.58 19.86
C LYS A 455 -17.21 23.74 20.24
N GLN A 456 -16.29 23.49 21.15
CA GLN A 456 -15.26 24.47 21.50
C GLN A 456 -14.39 24.71 20.25
N GLY A 457 -14.27 25.97 19.82
CA GLY A 457 -13.58 26.36 18.60
C GLY A 457 -14.49 26.53 17.36
N GLY A 458 -15.77 26.16 17.41
CA GLY A 458 -16.71 26.35 16.30
C GLY A 458 -16.24 25.68 15.01
N LEU A 459 -16.04 26.47 13.94
CA LEU A 459 -15.50 25.97 12.65
C LEU A 459 -14.10 25.39 12.75
N ASP A 460 -13.29 25.84 13.72
CA ASP A 460 -11.92 25.38 13.92
C ASP A 460 -11.83 24.21 14.92
N ALA A 461 -12.97 23.68 15.37
CA ALA A 461 -13.00 22.48 16.19
C ALA A 461 -12.41 21.28 15.46
N GLU A 462 -11.63 20.49 16.19
CA GLU A 462 -10.90 19.34 15.66
C GLU A 462 -11.84 18.20 15.27
N VAL A 463 -11.53 17.57 14.12
CA VAL A 463 -12.16 16.36 13.58
C VAL A 463 -11.14 15.23 13.64
N GLU A 464 -11.41 14.21 14.46
CA GLU A 464 -10.61 13.01 14.51
C GLU A 464 -10.74 12.17 13.23
N PRO A 465 -9.77 11.29 12.92
CA PRO A 465 -9.83 10.42 11.74
C PRO A 465 -11.17 9.66 11.64
N GLY A 466 -11.87 9.84 10.52
CA GLY A 466 -13.20 9.27 10.29
C GLY A 466 -14.34 9.96 11.08
N GLY A 467 -14.06 11.09 11.73
CA GLY A 467 -15.05 11.85 12.53
C GLY A 467 -15.53 11.10 13.78
N ARG A 468 -14.65 10.32 14.45
CA ARG A 468 -15.00 9.48 15.60
C ARG A 468 -15.56 10.25 16.79
N ASN A 469 -15.16 11.52 16.92
CA ASN A 469 -15.63 12.45 17.95
C ASN A 469 -16.99 13.10 17.63
N PHE A 470 -17.69 12.63 16.58
CA PHE A 470 -19.06 13.04 16.21
C PHE A 470 -20.00 11.82 16.19
N SER A 471 -21.26 12.03 16.53
CA SER A 471 -22.30 11.01 16.36
C SER A 471 -22.57 10.73 14.87
N GLY A 472 -23.22 9.60 14.55
CA GLY A 472 -23.58 9.24 13.17
C GLY A 472 -24.34 10.36 12.44
N GLY A 473 -25.39 10.88 13.06
CA GLY A 473 -26.20 11.97 12.50
C GLY A 473 -25.45 13.30 12.40
N GLN A 474 -24.54 13.59 13.34
CA GLN A 474 -23.67 14.79 13.25
C GLN A 474 -22.72 14.68 12.06
N ARG A 475 -22.04 13.53 11.88
CA ARG A 475 -21.17 13.29 10.72
C ARG A 475 -21.94 13.44 9.42
N GLN A 476 -23.16 12.87 9.36
CA GLN A 476 -23.99 12.92 8.16
C GLN A 476 -24.33 14.37 7.80
N ARG A 477 -24.81 15.16 8.75
CA ARG A 477 -25.13 16.58 8.53
C ARG A 477 -23.91 17.40 8.10
N LEU A 478 -22.73 17.18 8.67
CA LEU A 478 -21.49 17.83 8.24
C LEU A 478 -21.09 17.41 6.82
N THR A 479 -21.32 16.17 6.43
CA THR A 479 -21.06 15.70 5.06
C THR A 479 -22.06 16.32 4.06
N ILE A 480 -23.32 16.52 4.46
CA ILE A 480 -24.31 17.25 3.67
C ILE A 480 -23.89 18.71 3.53
N ALA A 481 -23.52 19.40 4.62
CA ALA A 481 -23.04 20.77 4.59
C ALA A 481 -21.85 20.92 3.62
N ARG A 482 -20.88 20.00 3.66
CA ARG A 482 -19.75 19.96 2.72
C ARG A 482 -20.18 19.91 1.26
N ALA A 483 -21.21 19.14 0.93
CA ALA A 483 -21.74 19.09 -0.43
C ALA A 483 -22.46 20.39 -0.81
N LEU A 484 -23.18 21.02 0.13
CA LEU A 484 -23.92 22.27 -0.10
C LEU A 484 -23.01 23.50 -0.26
N VAL A 485 -21.85 23.55 0.41
CA VAL A 485 -20.84 24.63 0.21
C VAL A 485 -20.47 24.80 -1.27
N ARG A 486 -20.53 23.73 -2.05
CA ARG A 486 -20.23 23.73 -3.48
C ARG A 486 -21.30 24.42 -4.32
N ARG A 487 -22.55 24.56 -3.81
CA ARG A 487 -23.74 25.01 -4.57
C ARG A 487 -23.93 24.22 -5.87
N PRO A 488 -24.01 22.87 -5.81
CA PRO A 488 -24.03 22.02 -7.01
C PRO A 488 -25.34 22.20 -7.79
N ALA A 489 -25.28 21.97 -9.12
CA ALA A 489 -26.48 21.92 -9.98
C ALA A 489 -27.27 20.61 -9.74
N ILE A 490 -26.58 19.50 -9.43
CA ILE A 490 -27.18 18.21 -9.07
C ILE A 490 -26.68 17.81 -7.68
N LEU A 491 -27.60 17.51 -6.76
CA LEU A 491 -27.28 17.04 -5.42
C LEU A 491 -27.75 15.59 -5.25
N ILE A 492 -26.83 14.69 -4.99
CA ILE A 492 -27.08 13.26 -4.76
C ILE A 492 -26.96 12.97 -3.27
N LEU A 493 -28.06 12.45 -2.68
CA LEU A 493 -28.15 12.07 -1.28
C LEU A 493 -28.38 10.55 -1.20
N ASP A 494 -27.29 9.77 -1.03
CA ASP A 494 -27.38 8.30 -0.98
C ASP A 494 -27.63 7.85 0.46
N ASP A 495 -28.88 7.45 0.76
CA ASP A 495 -29.40 6.98 2.06
C ASP A 495 -28.95 7.85 3.26
N SER A 496 -28.80 9.15 2.98
CA SER A 496 -28.25 10.13 3.92
C SER A 496 -29.17 10.45 5.09
N ALA A 497 -30.45 10.10 4.99
CA ALA A 497 -31.46 10.27 6.03
C ALA A 497 -31.48 9.13 7.07
N SER A 498 -30.85 7.97 6.78
CA SER A 498 -30.91 6.78 7.64
C SER A 498 -30.30 6.99 9.03
N ALA A 499 -29.34 7.88 9.17
CA ALA A 499 -28.68 8.24 10.42
C ALA A 499 -29.33 9.44 11.14
N LEU A 500 -30.38 10.05 10.54
CA LEU A 500 -31.06 11.22 11.08
C LEU A 500 -32.39 10.79 11.77
N ASP A 501 -32.79 11.53 12.81
CA ASP A 501 -34.13 11.44 13.36
C ASP A 501 -35.15 12.09 12.39
N PHE A 502 -36.43 11.74 12.56
CA PHE A 502 -37.50 12.17 11.66
C PHE A 502 -37.66 13.69 11.60
N ALA A 503 -37.48 14.40 12.72
CA ALA A 503 -37.61 15.85 12.77
C ALA A 503 -36.48 16.55 12.01
N THR A 504 -35.25 16.09 12.20
CA THR A 504 -34.07 16.61 11.48
C THR A 504 -34.16 16.30 9.98
N ASP A 505 -34.62 15.09 9.60
CA ASP A 505 -34.82 14.74 8.18
C ASP A 505 -35.87 15.63 7.51
N ALA A 506 -37.01 15.86 8.17
CA ALA A 506 -38.06 16.74 7.66
C ALA A 506 -37.57 18.20 7.53
N ALA A 507 -36.84 18.72 8.53
CA ALA A 507 -36.26 20.06 8.49
C ALA A 507 -35.21 20.21 7.37
N LEU A 508 -34.34 19.19 7.17
CA LEU A 508 -33.36 19.15 6.09
C LEU A 508 -34.07 19.20 4.73
N ARG A 509 -35.06 18.35 4.49
CA ARG A 509 -35.82 18.34 3.22
C ARG A 509 -36.48 19.70 2.94
N LYS A 510 -37.07 20.31 3.97
CA LYS A 510 -37.64 21.66 3.85
C LYS A 510 -36.57 22.70 3.48
N ALA A 511 -35.38 22.64 4.09
CA ALA A 511 -34.29 23.53 3.77
C ALA A 511 -33.80 23.32 2.32
N LEU A 512 -33.61 22.07 1.88
CA LEU A 512 -33.19 21.75 0.51
C LEU A 512 -34.18 22.25 -0.55
N ALA A 513 -35.49 22.17 -0.30
CA ALA A 513 -36.51 22.67 -1.24
C ALA A 513 -36.52 24.21 -1.37
N HIS A 514 -35.94 24.93 -0.40
CA HIS A 514 -35.87 26.40 -0.39
C HIS A 514 -34.48 26.95 -0.74
N LEU A 515 -33.55 26.11 -1.21
CA LEU A 515 -32.23 26.59 -1.64
C LEU A 515 -32.34 27.57 -2.79
N PRO A 516 -31.66 28.75 -2.72
CA PRO A 516 -31.80 29.80 -3.73
C PRO A 516 -31.47 29.38 -5.16
N TRP A 517 -30.52 28.44 -5.32
CA TRP A 517 -30.04 27.95 -6.64
C TRP A 517 -30.79 26.71 -7.15
N LYS A 518 -31.80 26.23 -6.42
CA LYS A 518 -32.72 25.14 -6.79
C LYS A 518 -32.02 23.96 -7.48
N PRO A 519 -31.17 23.21 -6.79
CA PRO A 519 -30.47 22.07 -7.40
C PRO A 519 -31.47 20.98 -7.80
N THR A 520 -31.15 20.21 -8.84
CA THR A 520 -31.83 18.92 -9.09
C THR A 520 -31.38 17.94 -8.03
N VAL A 521 -32.31 17.38 -7.24
CA VAL A 521 -31.99 16.51 -6.10
C VAL A 521 -32.28 15.06 -6.46
N VAL A 522 -31.30 14.18 -6.33
CA VAL A 522 -31.48 12.72 -6.39
C VAL A 522 -31.41 12.17 -4.97
N LEU A 523 -32.57 11.86 -4.42
CA LEU A 523 -32.75 11.38 -3.06
C LEU A 523 -32.94 9.87 -3.05
N ILE A 524 -31.93 9.13 -2.65
CA ILE A 524 -31.98 7.69 -2.47
C ILE A 524 -32.35 7.39 -1.02
N SER A 525 -33.41 6.63 -0.80
CA SER A 525 -33.81 6.24 0.54
C SER A 525 -34.48 4.87 0.54
N GLN A 526 -34.38 4.19 1.67
CA GLN A 526 -35.19 3.00 1.95
C GLN A 526 -36.51 3.36 2.64
N ARG A 527 -36.69 4.62 3.09
CA ARG A 527 -37.88 5.09 3.77
C ARG A 527 -38.81 5.78 2.79
N VAL A 528 -40.07 5.31 2.72
CA VAL A 528 -41.09 5.94 1.89
C VAL A 528 -41.34 7.39 2.33
N SER A 529 -41.39 7.64 3.65
CA SER A 529 -41.60 8.98 4.22
C SER A 529 -40.55 10.03 3.75
N SER A 530 -39.36 9.60 3.38
CA SER A 530 -38.32 10.51 2.88
C SER A 530 -38.52 10.91 1.42
N ILE A 531 -39.21 10.09 0.61
CA ILE A 531 -39.32 10.28 -0.84
C ILE A 531 -40.73 10.55 -1.36
N CYS A 532 -41.78 10.37 -0.51
CA CYS A 532 -43.16 10.52 -0.94
C CYS A 532 -43.53 11.92 -1.48
N HIS A 533 -42.70 12.93 -1.17
CA HIS A 533 -42.88 14.31 -1.67
C HIS A 533 -42.00 14.62 -2.87
N ALA A 534 -41.26 13.64 -3.44
CA ALA A 534 -40.46 13.84 -4.63
C ALA A 534 -41.36 14.05 -5.85
N ASP A 535 -40.92 14.90 -6.80
CA ASP A 535 -41.64 15.17 -8.03
C ASP A 535 -41.79 13.93 -8.91
N GLN A 536 -40.79 13.04 -8.84
CA GLN A 536 -40.77 11.75 -9.50
C GLN A 536 -40.09 10.70 -8.61
N ILE A 537 -40.68 9.53 -8.51
CA ILE A 537 -40.12 8.40 -7.77
C ILE A 537 -39.76 7.29 -8.74
N LEU A 538 -38.54 6.77 -8.64
CA LEU A 538 -38.04 5.61 -9.36
C LEU A 538 -38.05 4.41 -8.42
N VAL A 539 -38.81 3.38 -8.75
CA VAL A 539 -38.88 2.13 -8.01
C VAL A 539 -37.95 1.13 -8.68
N LEU A 540 -36.85 0.78 -8.02
CA LEU A 540 -35.90 -0.21 -8.50
C LEU A 540 -36.15 -1.58 -7.87
N ASP A 541 -36.19 -2.60 -8.70
CA ASP A 541 -36.28 -3.99 -8.28
C ASP A 541 -35.34 -4.84 -9.14
N ASP A 542 -34.44 -5.58 -8.48
CA ASP A 542 -33.41 -6.44 -9.11
C ASP A 542 -32.71 -5.78 -10.31
N GLY A 543 -32.25 -4.54 -10.13
CA GLY A 543 -31.52 -3.76 -11.15
C GLY A 543 -32.39 -3.21 -12.30
N ARG A 544 -33.72 -3.31 -12.21
CA ARG A 544 -34.67 -2.83 -13.22
C ARG A 544 -35.59 -1.76 -12.65
N LEU A 545 -36.12 -0.92 -13.54
CA LEU A 545 -37.12 0.05 -13.17
C LEU A 545 -38.51 -0.63 -13.14
N ALA A 546 -39.01 -0.91 -11.94
CA ALA A 546 -40.31 -1.55 -11.71
C ALA A 546 -41.47 -0.55 -11.87
N GLY A 547 -41.23 0.75 -11.64
CA GLY A 547 -42.23 1.80 -11.77
C GLY A 547 -41.59 3.19 -11.69
N THR A 548 -42.25 4.17 -12.32
CA THR A 548 -41.88 5.59 -12.24
C THR A 548 -43.16 6.44 -12.20
N GLY A 549 -43.19 7.45 -11.35
CA GLY A 549 -44.31 8.36 -11.19
C GLY A 549 -44.28 9.08 -9.85
N THR A 550 -45.36 9.76 -9.52
CA THR A 550 -45.58 10.36 -8.22
C THR A 550 -45.98 9.29 -7.16
N HIS A 551 -45.96 9.67 -5.89
CA HIS A 551 -46.37 8.78 -4.81
C HIS A 551 -47.77 8.18 -5.05
N ASP A 552 -48.74 9.01 -5.39
CA ASP A 552 -50.13 8.60 -5.58
C ASP A 552 -50.33 7.70 -6.80
N GLU A 553 -49.64 8.00 -7.89
CA GLU A 553 -49.63 7.18 -9.11
C GLU A 553 -49.05 5.79 -8.85
N LEU A 554 -47.91 5.73 -8.14
CA LEU A 554 -47.23 4.47 -7.83
C LEU A 554 -48.02 3.61 -6.82
N LEU A 555 -48.75 4.23 -5.91
CA LEU A 555 -49.63 3.50 -5.02
C LEU A 555 -50.77 2.79 -5.76
N GLN A 556 -51.15 3.28 -6.96
CA GLN A 556 -52.18 2.66 -7.78
C GLN A 556 -51.62 1.69 -8.82
N SER A 557 -50.42 1.97 -9.39
CA SER A 557 -49.91 1.29 -10.57
C SER A 557 -48.75 0.32 -10.32
N CYS A 558 -47.98 0.47 -9.22
CA CYS A 558 -46.77 -0.30 -8.97
C CYS A 558 -46.89 -1.26 -7.79
N PRO A 559 -47.02 -2.59 -8.01
CA PRO A 559 -47.15 -3.57 -6.93
C PRO A 559 -45.96 -3.58 -5.97
N VAL A 560 -44.74 -3.42 -6.50
CA VAL A 560 -43.48 -3.38 -5.70
C VAL A 560 -43.50 -2.17 -4.74
N TYR A 561 -43.93 -1.01 -5.23
CA TYR A 561 -44.05 0.19 -4.38
C TYR A 561 -45.12 0.03 -3.29
N GLN A 562 -46.28 -0.56 -3.63
CA GLN A 562 -47.33 -0.87 -2.69
C GLN A 562 -46.84 -1.81 -1.56
N GLU A 563 -46.07 -2.83 -1.92
CA GLU A 563 -45.49 -3.77 -0.95
C GLU A 563 -44.52 -3.06 0.01
N ILE A 564 -43.62 -2.22 -0.54
CA ILE A 564 -42.69 -1.41 0.26
C ILE A 564 -43.47 -0.50 1.23
N CYS A 565 -44.50 0.20 0.73
CA CYS A 565 -45.35 1.06 1.57
C CYS A 565 -46.05 0.25 2.69
N ARG A 566 -46.72 -0.85 2.36
CA ARG A 566 -47.40 -1.71 3.33
C ARG A 566 -46.45 -2.26 4.40
N SER A 567 -45.22 -2.59 4.03
CA SER A 567 -44.23 -3.10 4.98
C SER A 567 -43.81 -2.05 6.01
N GLN A 568 -43.84 -0.76 5.64
CA GLN A 568 -43.43 0.35 6.51
C GLN A 568 -44.58 0.88 7.35
N TYR A 569 -45.78 1.08 6.79
CA TYR A 569 -46.95 1.56 7.53
C TYR A 569 -47.46 0.54 8.57
N LYS A 570 -47.36 -0.78 8.32
CA LYS A 570 -47.67 -1.79 9.35
C LYS A 570 -46.73 -1.78 10.55
N LYS A 571 -45.52 -1.21 10.41
CA LYS A 571 -44.58 -1.05 11.53
C LYS A 571 -44.85 0.20 12.36
N GLU A 572 -45.41 1.25 11.77
CA GLU A 572 -45.77 2.50 12.49
C GLU A 572 -47.02 2.34 13.35
N ASP A 573 -47.99 1.52 12.92
CA ASP A 573 -49.18 1.19 13.74
C ASP A 573 -48.89 0.21 14.90
N ALA A 574 -47.73 -0.38 14.98
CA ALA A 574 -47.32 -1.35 16.01
C ALA A 574 -46.37 -0.76 17.07
N GLN A 575 -46.02 0.51 16.99
CA GLN A 575 -45.30 1.28 18.01
C GLN A 575 -46.16 2.38 18.59
#